data_764cb572ebf352e2d666f81594368c17
#
_entry.id   764cb572ebf352e2d666f81594368c17
#
_cell.length_a   1.000
_cell.length_b   1.000
_cell.length_c   1.000
_cell.angle_alpha   90.00
_cell.angle_beta   90.00
_cell.angle_gamma   90.00
#
_symmetry.space_group_name_H-M   'P 1'
#
loop_
_entity.id
_entity.type
_entity.pdbx_description
1 polymer ?
#
loop_
_entity_poly.entity_id
_entity_poly.type
_entity_poly.pdbx_seq_one_letter_code
_entity_poly.pdbx_strand_id
1 'polypeptide(L)'
;VKTNAEGCLVIDAPAVCAQPLTTNDIAEIAPDGRRFRIRGRKDNVICSGGIKLQIEEMEAKLRPYISVPFVISKRKDPKFGETVVMIAETNDLESLKTICHERLNKYEQPHDFIAVERIPTTETGKPARAKAMEIAQTR
;
A
#
# COMPACT_ATOMS: atom_id res chain seq x y z
N VAL A 1 -15.43 13.34 -12.91
CA VAL A 1 -14.47 12.28 -12.60
C VAL A 1 -15.21 10.95 -12.43
N LYS A 2 -14.53 9.88 -12.73
CA LYS A 2 -15.05 8.52 -12.59
C LYS A 2 -13.88 7.56 -12.35
N THR A 3 -14.20 6.30 -12.04
CA THR A 3 -13.18 5.25 -11.94
C THR A 3 -13.35 4.25 -13.08
N ASN A 4 -12.24 3.62 -13.50
CA ASN A 4 -12.28 2.54 -14.49
C ASN A 4 -12.50 1.16 -13.80
N ALA A 5 -12.42 0.06 -14.56
CA ALA A 5 -12.63 -1.29 -14.04
C ALA A 5 -11.62 -1.69 -12.95
N GLU A 6 -10.45 -1.06 -12.92
CA GLU A 6 -9.41 -1.30 -11.91
C GLU A 6 -9.55 -0.39 -10.69
N GLY A 7 -10.54 0.51 -10.67
CA GLY A 7 -10.73 1.48 -9.60
C GLY A 7 -9.87 2.74 -9.71
N CYS A 8 -9.13 2.90 -10.81
CA CYS A 8 -8.28 4.08 -11.03
C CYS A 8 -9.11 5.28 -11.43
N LEU A 9 -8.70 6.46 -10.92
CA LEU A 9 -9.35 7.72 -11.24
C LEU A 9 -9.21 8.05 -12.73
N VAL A 10 -10.31 8.42 -13.37
CA VAL A 10 -10.34 8.87 -14.75
C VAL A 10 -10.80 10.32 -14.77
N ILE A 11 -10.03 11.18 -15.39
CA ILE A 11 -10.33 12.61 -15.54
C ILE A 11 -10.77 12.86 -16.98
N ASP A 12 -12.01 13.32 -17.13
CA ASP A 12 -12.57 13.67 -18.42
C ASP A 12 -12.76 15.20 -18.48
N ALA A 13 -11.82 15.89 -19.13
CA ALA A 13 -11.81 17.34 -19.26
C ALA A 13 -11.58 17.73 -20.72
N PRO A 14 -12.61 17.65 -21.59
CA PRO A 14 -12.46 17.88 -23.03
C PRO A 14 -11.88 19.25 -23.39
N ALA A 15 -12.09 20.26 -22.54
CA ALA A 15 -11.54 21.61 -22.77
C ALA A 15 -10.00 21.64 -22.61
N VAL A 16 -9.41 20.66 -21.93
CA VAL A 16 -7.97 20.60 -21.67
C VAL A 16 -7.34 19.43 -22.41
N CYS A 17 -8.04 18.30 -22.51
CA CYS A 17 -7.53 17.07 -23.09
C CYS A 17 -8.60 16.43 -23.97
N ALA A 18 -8.26 16.06 -25.20
CA ALA A 18 -9.19 15.44 -26.15
C ALA A 18 -9.60 14.01 -25.74
N GLN A 19 -8.79 13.34 -24.93
CA GLN A 19 -9.07 12.00 -24.42
C GLN A 19 -9.16 12.04 -22.90
N PRO A 20 -10.02 11.22 -22.25
CA PRO A 20 -10.03 11.08 -20.82
C PRO A 20 -8.66 10.65 -20.29
N LEU A 21 -8.20 11.28 -19.21
CA LEU A 21 -6.92 10.96 -18.59
C LEU A 21 -7.14 9.92 -17.49
N THR A 22 -6.54 8.73 -17.64
CA THR A 22 -6.55 7.68 -16.62
C THR A 22 -5.29 7.79 -15.77
N THR A 23 -5.47 7.90 -14.46
CA THR A 23 -4.36 7.98 -13.50
C THR A 23 -4.04 6.59 -12.93
N ASN A 24 -2.90 6.49 -12.22
CA ASN A 24 -2.54 5.29 -11.44
C ASN A 24 -3.00 5.39 -9.98
N ASP A 25 -3.91 6.31 -9.68
CA ASP A 25 -4.44 6.49 -8.33
C ASP A 25 -5.78 5.79 -8.17
N ILE A 26 -5.87 4.93 -7.15
CA ILE A 26 -7.12 4.26 -6.78
C ILE A 26 -7.98 5.28 -6.02
N ALA A 27 -9.23 5.43 -6.43
CA ALA A 27 -10.11 6.44 -5.87
C ALA A 27 -11.49 5.87 -5.52
N GLU A 28 -12.12 6.47 -4.51
CA GLU A 28 -13.54 6.29 -4.20
C GLU A 28 -14.27 7.56 -4.60
N ILE A 29 -15.39 7.40 -5.30
CA ILE A 29 -16.22 8.53 -5.73
C ILE A 29 -17.44 8.61 -4.81
N ALA A 30 -17.72 9.83 -4.29
CA ALA A 30 -18.89 10.06 -3.47
C ALA A 30 -20.18 9.81 -4.25
N PRO A 31 -21.32 9.48 -3.57
CA PRO A 31 -22.59 9.21 -4.25
C PRO A 31 -23.09 10.34 -5.16
N ASP A 32 -22.66 11.59 -4.92
CA ASP A 32 -23.02 12.73 -5.75
C ASP A 32 -22.23 12.80 -7.07
N GLY A 33 -21.18 11.96 -7.24
CA GLY A 33 -20.34 11.93 -8.42
C GLY A 33 -19.40 13.13 -8.56
N ARG A 34 -19.38 14.05 -7.61
CA ARG A 34 -18.62 15.31 -7.68
C ARG A 34 -17.36 15.30 -6.82
N ARG A 35 -17.36 14.55 -5.71
CA ARG A 35 -16.25 14.46 -4.80
C ARG A 35 -15.62 13.08 -4.89
N PHE A 36 -14.32 13.02 -4.64
CA PHE A 36 -13.61 11.73 -4.62
C PHE A 36 -12.50 11.79 -3.57
N ARG A 37 -12.06 10.59 -3.15
CA ARG A 37 -10.94 10.43 -2.23
C ARG A 37 -9.96 9.45 -2.86
N ILE A 38 -8.67 9.81 -2.86
CA ILE A 38 -7.60 8.93 -3.31
C ILE A 38 -7.28 7.94 -2.19
N ARG A 39 -7.38 6.64 -2.46
CA ARG A 39 -7.03 5.58 -1.50
C ARG A 39 -5.55 5.26 -1.53
N GLY A 40 -4.90 5.35 -2.68
CA GLY A 40 -3.49 5.09 -2.88
C GLY A 40 -3.17 4.83 -4.33
N ARG A 41 -1.93 4.39 -4.60
CA ARG A 41 -1.48 4.08 -5.96
C ARG A 41 -1.89 2.67 -6.36
N LYS A 42 -2.20 2.47 -7.65
CA LYS A 42 -2.53 1.17 -8.21
C LYS A 42 -1.43 0.13 -7.95
N ASP A 43 -0.16 0.54 -8.05
CA ASP A 43 0.98 -0.35 -7.88
C ASP A 43 1.19 -0.81 -6.42
N ASN A 44 0.53 -0.15 -5.47
CA ASN A 44 0.64 -0.45 -4.05
C ASN A 44 -0.55 -1.26 -3.52
N VAL A 45 -1.15 -2.06 -4.38
CA VAL A 45 -2.23 -2.99 -4.00
C VAL A 45 -1.65 -4.39 -3.87
N ILE A 46 -1.98 -5.06 -2.77
CA ILE A 46 -1.60 -6.46 -2.52
C ILE A 46 -2.81 -7.34 -2.79
N CYS A 47 -2.66 -8.33 -3.69
CA CYS A 47 -3.72 -9.30 -4.00
C CYS A 47 -3.43 -10.59 -3.25
N SER A 48 -4.04 -10.77 -2.09
CA SER A 48 -3.83 -11.92 -1.21
C SER A 48 -5.10 -12.75 -1.11
N GLY A 49 -5.06 -13.97 -1.65
CA GLY A 49 -6.18 -14.90 -1.59
C GLY A 49 -7.46 -14.35 -2.22
N GLY A 50 -7.36 -13.53 -3.26
CA GLY A 50 -8.51 -12.90 -3.91
C GLY A 50 -8.97 -11.60 -3.26
N ILE A 51 -8.32 -11.17 -2.18
CA ILE A 51 -8.63 -9.92 -1.49
C ILE A 51 -7.60 -8.87 -1.88
N LYS A 52 -8.06 -7.67 -2.23
CA LYS A 52 -7.19 -6.54 -2.56
C LYS A 52 -6.97 -5.66 -1.34
N LEU A 53 -5.70 -5.43 -0.98
CA LEU A 53 -5.30 -4.63 0.17
C LEU A 53 -4.48 -3.44 -0.32
N GLN A 54 -4.83 -2.25 0.16
CA GLN A 54 -4.12 -1.01 -0.19
C GLN A 54 -3.03 -0.74 0.83
N ILE A 55 -1.77 -0.72 0.40
CA ILE A 55 -0.61 -0.54 1.30
C ILE A 55 -0.72 0.76 2.10
N GLU A 56 -1.07 1.87 1.45
CA GLU A 56 -1.15 3.17 2.10
C GLU A 56 -2.19 3.20 3.22
N GLU A 57 -3.31 2.50 3.05
CA GLU A 57 -4.33 2.42 4.09
C GLU A 57 -3.85 1.61 5.31
N MET A 58 -3.12 0.53 5.08
CA MET A 58 -2.55 -0.27 6.16
C MET A 58 -1.50 0.53 6.93
N GLU A 59 -0.62 1.23 6.23
CA GLU A 59 0.40 2.08 6.86
C GLU A 59 -0.24 3.19 7.68
N ALA A 60 -1.31 3.81 7.18
CA ALA A 60 -2.02 4.88 7.90
C ALA A 60 -2.63 4.38 9.21
N LYS A 61 -3.15 3.15 9.24
CA LYS A 61 -3.69 2.55 10.47
C LYS A 61 -2.61 2.33 11.53
N LEU A 62 -1.39 2.04 11.11
CA LEU A 62 -0.30 1.68 12.01
C LEU A 62 0.54 2.88 12.44
N ARG A 63 0.58 3.93 11.63
CA ARG A 63 1.47 5.08 11.86
C ARG A 63 1.35 5.71 13.25
N PRO A 64 0.15 5.91 13.83
CA PRO A 64 0.04 6.46 15.19
C PRO A 64 0.60 5.56 16.29
N TYR A 65 0.79 4.28 16.03
CA TYR A 65 1.17 3.28 17.04
C TYR A 65 2.61 2.79 16.89
N ILE A 66 3.25 3.04 15.75
CA ILE A 66 4.62 2.63 15.48
C ILE A 66 5.52 3.86 15.44
N SER A 67 6.52 3.91 16.34
CA SER A 67 7.40 5.06 16.47
C SER A 67 8.64 4.99 15.57
N VAL A 68 8.95 3.81 15.02
CA VAL A 68 10.12 3.62 14.15
C VAL A 68 9.71 3.72 12.68
N PRO A 69 10.63 4.09 11.77
CA PRO A 69 10.34 4.03 10.35
C PRO A 69 9.99 2.62 9.91
N PHE A 70 8.93 2.50 9.13
CA PHE A 70 8.48 1.22 8.59
C PHE A 70 7.84 1.41 7.23
N VAL A 71 7.75 0.31 6.48
CA VAL A 71 7.04 0.26 5.20
C VAL A 71 6.37 -1.10 5.06
N ILE A 72 5.17 -1.10 4.48
CA ILE A 72 4.48 -2.34 4.11
C ILE A 72 4.79 -2.63 2.65
N SER A 73 5.14 -3.87 2.37
CA SER A 73 5.41 -4.33 1.02
C SER A 73 4.74 -5.67 0.77
N LYS A 74 5.04 -6.29 -0.36
CA LYS A 74 4.42 -7.55 -0.75
C LYS A 74 5.46 -8.52 -1.30
N ARG A 75 5.13 -9.80 -1.19
CA ARG A 75 5.96 -10.90 -1.69
C ARG A 75 5.06 -11.83 -2.49
N LYS A 76 5.56 -12.37 -3.59
CA LYS A 76 4.85 -13.39 -4.34
C LYS A 76 4.78 -14.68 -3.53
N ASP A 77 3.61 -15.31 -3.53
CA ASP A 77 3.36 -16.53 -2.79
C ASP A 77 2.59 -17.52 -3.67
N PRO A 78 3.06 -18.79 -3.78
CA PRO A 78 2.42 -19.80 -4.64
C PRO A 78 0.98 -20.11 -4.24
N LYS A 79 0.64 -19.96 -2.95
CA LYS A 79 -0.67 -20.32 -2.41
C LYS A 79 -1.67 -19.16 -2.49
N PHE A 80 -1.23 -17.94 -2.15
CA PHE A 80 -2.12 -16.78 -2.02
C PHE A 80 -1.98 -15.78 -3.16
N GLY A 81 -1.01 -15.93 -4.04
CA GLY A 81 -0.67 -14.96 -5.07
C GLY A 81 0.33 -13.93 -4.56
N GLU A 82 -0.06 -13.16 -3.57
CA GLU A 82 0.82 -12.19 -2.88
C GLU A 82 0.53 -12.23 -1.38
N THR A 83 1.52 -11.93 -0.56
CA THR A 83 1.39 -11.83 0.89
C THR A 83 1.96 -10.52 1.40
N VAL A 84 1.45 -10.08 2.54
CA VAL A 84 1.88 -8.82 3.19
C VAL A 84 3.20 -9.07 3.92
N VAL A 85 4.15 -8.15 3.74
CA VAL A 85 5.44 -8.17 4.44
C VAL A 85 5.67 -6.79 5.07
N MET A 86 6.07 -6.75 6.33
CA MET A 86 6.44 -5.50 7.01
C MET A 86 7.96 -5.40 7.11
N ILE A 87 8.49 -4.24 6.72
CA ILE A 87 9.91 -3.91 6.81
C ILE A 87 10.05 -2.72 7.76
N ALA A 88 10.90 -2.83 8.78
CA ALA A 88 11.01 -1.77 9.78
C ALA A 88 12.46 -1.61 10.26
N GLU A 89 12.79 -0.38 10.65
CA GLU A 89 14.09 -0.03 11.23
C GLU A 89 14.08 -0.31 12.74
N THR A 90 14.00 -1.59 13.12
CA THR A 90 13.99 -1.99 14.52
C THR A 90 14.47 -3.43 14.68
N ASN A 91 15.01 -3.75 15.85
CA ASN A 91 15.33 -5.12 16.23
C ASN A 91 14.19 -5.75 17.04
N ASP A 92 13.20 -4.96 17.46
CA ASP A 92 12.07 -5.42 18.27
C ASP A 92 10.85 -5.71 17.39
N LEU A 93 10.91 -6.82 16.65
CA LEU A 93 9.82 -7.25 15.78
C LEU A 93 8.60 -7.73 16.56
N GLU A 94 8.77 -8.19 17.80
CA GLU A 94 7.66 -8.69 18.61
C GLU A 94 6.66 -7.58 18.95
N SER A 95 7.14 -6.38 19.27
CA SER A 95 6.26 -5.23 19.48
C SER A 95 5.46 -4.89 18.24
N LEU A 96 6.08 -4.97 17.06
CA LEU A 96 5.41 -4.72 15.79
C LEU A 96 4.32 -5.77 15.52
N LYS A 97 4.59 -7.03 15.80
CA LYS A 97 3.62 -8.11 15.63
C LYS A 97 2.39 -7.87 16.50
N THR A 98 2.60 -7.46 17.75
CA THR A 98 1.50 -7.15 18.67
C THR A 98 0.65 -5.99 18.15
N ILE A 99 1.29 -4.91 17.71
CA ILE A 99 0.58 -3.73 17.17
C ILE A 99 -0.23 -4.13 15.93
N CYS A 100 0.36 -4.86 15.01
CA CYS A 100 -0.34 -5.31 13.80
C CYS A 100 -1.53 -6.21 14.14
N HIS A 101 -1.36 -7.12 15.10
CA HIS A 101 -2.43 -8.01 15.54
C HIS A 101 -3.62 -7.23 16.07
N GLU A 102 -3.39 -6.15 16.80
CA GLU A 102 -4.43 -5.33 17.41
C GLU A 102 -5.08 -4.34 16.43
N ARG A 103 -4.32 -3.83 15.45
CA ARG A 103 -4.75 -2.70 14.62
C ARG A 103 -5.13 -3.05 13.19
N LEU A 104 -4.67 -4.17 12.67
CA LEU A 104 -5.01 -4.64 11.34
C LEU A 104 -6.05 -5.75 11.42
N ASN A 105 -6.90 -5.87 10.36
CA ASN A 105 -7.83 -7.00 10.30
C ASN A 105 -7.08 -8.28 9.92
N LYS A 106 -7.78 -9.43 9.94
CA LYS A 106 -7.13 -10.72 9.72
C LYS A 106 -6.51 -10.87 8.32
N TYR A 107 -7.03 -10.17 7.33
CA TYR A 107 -6.52 -10.23 5.95
C TYR A 107 -5.31 -9.33 5.74
N GLU A 108 -5.16 -8.30 6.57
CA GLU A 108 -4.06 -7.33 6.49
C GLU A 108 -2.84 -7.74 7.30
N GLN A 109 -2.90 -8.83 8.07
CA GLN A 109 -1.80 -9.25 8.93
C GLN A 109 -0.56 -9.61 8.10
N PRO A 110 0.62 -9.03 8.41
CA PRO A 110 1.84 -9.41 7.71
C PRO A 110 2.19 -10.88 7.93
N HIS A 111 2.59 -11.54 6.86
CA HIS A 111 3.06 -12.93 6.92
C HIS A 111 4.53 -12.99 7.35
N ASP A 112 5.27 -11.90 7.18
CA ASP A 112 6.67 -11.84 7.57
C ASP A 112 7.03 -10.44 8.05
N PHE A 113 8.03 -10.35 8.91
CA PHE A 113 8.55 -9.11 9.46
C PHE A 113 10.05 -9.09 9.23
N ILE A 114 10.56 -8.04 8.59
CA ILE A 114 11.98 -7.90 8.24
C ILE A 114 12.55 -6.68 8.95
N ALA A 115 13.64 -6.89 9.72
CA ALA A 115 14.38 -5.83 10.35
C ALA A 115 15.47 -5.34 9.39
N VAL A 116 15.58 -4.03 9.21
CA VAL A 116 16.60 -3.40 8.38
C VAL A 116 17.24 -2.25 9.15
N GLU A 117 18.45 -1.87 8.77
CA GLU A 117 19.12 -0.71 9.38
C GLU A 117 18.51 0.60 8.89
N ARG A 118 18.07 0.64 7.65
CA ARG A 118 17.47 1.82 7.04
C ARG A 118 16.44 1.42 5.99
N ILE A 119 15.27 2.04 6.03
CA ILE A 119 14.26 1.90 5.00
C ILE A 119 14.75 2.61 3.72
N PRO A 120 14.72 1.94 2.54
CA PRO A 120 15.08 2.62 1.29
C PRO A 120 14.16 3.80 1.03
N THR A 121 14.74 4.95 0.68
CA THR A 121 13.97 6.16 0.38
C THR A 121 14.36 6.71 -0.99
N THR A 122 13.43 7.47 -1.58
CA THR A 122 13.70 8.22 -2.81
C THR A 122 14.46 9.51 -2.47
N GLU A 123 14.89 10.25 -3.50
CA GLU A 123 15.57 11.53 -3.31
C GLU A 123 14.72 12.54 -2.53
N THR A 124 13.39 12.41 -2.59
CA THR A 124 12.48 13.30 -1.87
C THR A 124 12.17 12.82 -0.45
N GLY A 125 12.81 11.75 0.02
CA GLY A 125 12.62 11.22 1.38
C GLY A 125 11.41 10.31 1.55
N LYS A 126 10.72 9.95 0.46
CA LYS A 126 9.58 9.03 0.51
C LYS A 126 10.08 7.59 0.40
N PRO A 127 9.33 6.58 0.92
CA PRO A 127 9.73 5.19 0.79
C PRO A 127 9.93 4.79 -0.68
N ALA A 128 11.06 4.15 -0.98
CA ALA A 128 11.34 3.63 -2.32
C ALA A 128 10.64 2.27 -2.45
N ARG A 129 9.42 2.25 -2.93
CA ARG A 129 8.56 1.05 -2.97
C ARG A 129 9.18 -0.11 -3.75
N ALA A 130 9.83 0.18 -4.88
CA ALA A 130 10.47 -0.87 -5.68
C ALA A 130 11.59 -1.57 -4.91
N LYS A 131 12.44 -0.81 -4.21
CA LYS A 131 13.53 -1.36 -3.39
C LYS A 131 13.00 -2.12 -2.19
N ALA A 132 11.93 -1.63 -1.56
CA ALA A 132 11.28 -2.33 -0.46
C ALA A 132 10.72 -3.67 -0.93
N MET A 133 10.14 -3.72 -2.13
CA MET A 133 9.63 -4.96 -2.71
C MET A 133 10.77 -5.96 -2.97
N GLU A 134 11.92 -5.49 -3.44
CA GLU A 134 13.10 -6.36 -3.62
C GLU A 134 13.52 -6.98 -2.28
N ILE A 135 13.57 -6.21 -1.21
CA ILE A 135 13.89 -6.70 0.13
C ILE A 135 12.86 -7.76 0.56
N ALA A 136 11.58 -7.50 0.36
CA ALA A 136 10.51 -8.42 0.71
C ALA A 136 10.60 -9.74 -0.07
N GLN A 137 11.02 -9.71 -1.33
CA GLN A 137 11.16 -10.89 -2.17
C GLN A 137 12.39 -11.75 -1.82
N THR A 138 13.47 -11.12 -1.36
CA THR A 138 14.77 -11.81 -1.17
C THR A 138 15.04 -12.24 0.27
N ARG A 139 14.27 -11.78 1.21
CA ARG A 139 14.43 -12.12 2.64
C ARG A 139 13.19 -12.82 3.24
#